data_e4cb39d310609d3a4ba3a0225709c899
#
_entry.id   e4cb39d310609d3a4ba3a0225709c899
#
_cell.length_a   1.000
_cell.length_b   1.000
_cell.length_c   1.000
_cell.angle_alpha   90.00
_cell.angle_beta   90.00
_cell.angle_gamma   90.00
#
_symmetry.space_group_name_H-M   'P 1'
#
loop_
_entity.id
_entity.type
_entity.pdbx_description
1 polymer ?
#
loop_
_entity_poly.entity_id
_entity_poly.type
_entity_poly.pdbx_seq_one_letter_code
_entity_poly.pdbx_strand_id
1 'polypeptide(L)'
;GQAKNLPNTAIRVAVRADSSGTTFIFANHLQATGSSIKGAAQPSWPGSPVSGQGNAGVAGLVKQTAGAIGYVQDTYARQNNLQTAFIQNRAGRFVDPSLTEANKAFAGETFPADFRLVEGNPNDGYPIVGLTWLLIYKQYPAAKAEAIKKMVNWVMTTGQTINKQLEFTTIPTATAQKVIQTVNQSVVARG
;
A
#
# COMPACT_ATOMS: atom_id res chain seq x y z
N GLY A 1 -4.65 -19.19 -16.43
CA GLY A 1 -5.96 -19.78 -16.65
C GLY A 1 -6.79 -18.93 -17.58
N GLN A 2 -7.27 -19.50 -18.67
CA GLN A 2 -8.18 -18.77 -19.55
C GLN A 2 -9.55 -18.75 -18.89
N ALA A 3 -10.07 -17.56 -18.60
CA ALA A 3 -11.43 -17.41 -18.13
C ALA A 3 -12.37 -17.80 -19.29
N LYS A 4 -13.06 -18.94 -19.14
CA LYS A 4 -14.15 -19.34 -20.03
C LYS A 4 -15.42 -18.60 -19.57
N ASN A 5 -16.19 -18.06 -20.50
CA ASN A 5 -17.47 -17.37 -20.24
C ASN A 5 -17.32 -15.97 -19.59
N LEU A 6 -16.43 -15.14 -20.10
CA LEU A 6 -16.43 -13.72 -19.74
C LEU A 6 -17.71 -13.04 -20.25
N PRO A 7 -18.32 -12.14 -19.45
CA PRO A 7 -19.48 -11.38 -19.91
C PRO A 7 -19.11 -10.48 -21.10
N ASN A 8 -20.01 -10.34 -22.06
CA ASN A 8 -19.84 -9.41 -23.18
C ASN A 8 -20.23 -7.98 -22.76
N THR A 9 -19.50 -7.44 -21.78
CA THR A 9 -19.72 -6.11 -21.21
C THR A 9 -18.44 -5.29 -21.34
N ALA A 10 -18.55 -4.05 -21.82
CA ALA A 10 -17.40 -3.16 -21.92
C ALA A 10 -16.78 -2.88 -20.54
N ILE A 11 -15.47 -3.01 -20.44
CA ILE A 11 -14.74 -2.68 -19.20
C ILE A 11 -14.78 -1.17 -18.99
N ARG A 12 -15.15 -0.74 -17.77
CA ARG A 12 -15.12 0.64 -17.30
C ARG A 12 -14.03 0.78 -16.25
N VAL A 13 -12.92 1.45 -16.58
CA VAL A 13 -11.82 1.67 -15.65
C VAL A 13 -12.19 2.79 -14.69
N ALA A 14 -12.11 2.51 -13.38
CA ALA A 14 -12.35 3.49 -12.30
C ALA A 14 -11.02 3.80 -11.59
N VAL A 15 -10.66 5.09 -11.52
CA VAL A 15 -9.40 5.58 -10.96
C VAL A 15 -9.63 6.66 -9.89
N ARG A 16 -8.58 7.05 -9.18
CA ARG A 16 -8.63 8.16 -8.22
C ARG A 16 -8.65 9.52 -8.93
N ALA A 17 -9.55 10.39 -8.51
CA ALA A 17 -9.60 11.79 -8.96
C ALA A 17 -8.53 12.66 -8.28
N ASP A 18 -8.08 12.28 -7.10
CA ASP A 18 -7.10 12.98 -6.26
C ASP A 18 -5.70 12.36 -6.36
N SER A 19 -4.67 13.12 -5.98
CA SER A 19 -3.33 12.59 -5.74
C SER A 19 -3.35 11.61 -4.58
N SER A 20 -2.82 10.39 -4.79
CA SER A 20 -3.11 9.27 -3.90
C SER A 20 -1.92 8.32 -3.72
N GLY A 21 -1.64 7.96 -2.45
CA GLY A 21 -0.71 6.88 -2.12
C GLY A 21 -1.16 5.52 -2.66
N THR A 22 -2.47 5.23 -2.67
CA THR A 22 -3.02 3.99 -3.26
C THR A 22 -2.75 3.95 -4.76
N THR A 23 -2.94 5.08 -5.46
CA THR A 23 -2.58 5.20 -6.89
C THR A 23 -1.09 5.02 -7.10
N PHE A 24 -0.24 5.62 -6.25
CA PHE A 24 1.21 5.49 -6.32
C PHE A 24 1.64 4.02 -6.24
N ILE A 25 1.12 3.25 -5.27
CA ILE A 25 1.42 1.83 -5.11
C ILE A 25 0.99 1.04 -6.35
N PHE A 26 -0.24 1.23 -6.81
CA PHE A 26 -0.78 0.53 -7.97
C PHE A 26 0.00 0.86 -9.26
N ALA A 27 0.28 2.13 -9.51
CA ALA A 27 1.03 2.59 -10.68
C ALA A 27 2.49 2.10 -10.68
N ASN A 28 3.15 2.02 -9.50
CA ASN A 28 4.48 1.41 -9.38
C ASN A 28 4.46 -0.08 -9.74
N HIS A 29 3.46 -0.83 -9.33
CA HIS A 29 3.30 -2.23 -9.76
C HIS A 29 3.13 -2.34 -11.26
N LEU A 30 2.26 -1.54 -11.86
CA LEU A 30 2.07 -1.52 -13.31
C LEU A 30 3.38 -1.21 -14.04
N GLN A 31 4.14 -0.21 -13.59
CA GLN A 31 5.44 0.13 -14.17
C GLN A 31 6.45 -1.01 -14.03
N ALA A 32 6.52 -1.63 -12.85
CA ALA A 32 7.45 -2.73 -12.58
C ALA A 32 7.15 -3.99 -13.39
N THR A 33 5.89 -4.15 -13.82
CA THR A 33 5.43 -5.27 -14.67
C THR A 33 5.40 -4.96 -16.17
N GLY A 34 5.98 -3.83 -16.59
CA GLY A 34 6.20 -3.48 -18.00
C GLY A 34 5.14 -2.59 -18.62
N SER A 35 4.22 -2.04 -17.85
CA SER A 35 3.26 -1.04 -18.34
C SER A 35 3.95 0.29 -18.69
N SER A 36 3.41 1.02 -19.66
CA SER A 36 3.83 2.39 -19.98
C SER A 36 3.39 3.42 -18.94
N ILE A 37 2.49 3.05 -18.02
CA ILE A 37 2.01 3.92 -16.94
C ILE A 37 3.15 4.11 -15.93
N LYS A 38 3.49 5.37 -15.64
CA LYS A 38 4.55 5.72 -14.70
C LYS A 38 4.07 5.63 -13.25
N GLY A 39 4.96 5.15 -12.37
CA GLY A 39 4.73 5.11 -10.93
C GLY A 39 4.64 6.53 -10.35
N ALA A 40 3.42 7.02 -10.16
CA ALA A 40 3.12 8.33 -9.64
C ALA A 40 1.83 8.32 -8.83
N ALA A 41 1.67 9.30 -7.93
CA ALA A 41 0.44 9.47 -7.16
C ALA A 41 -0.74 9.99 -8.00
N GLN A 42 -0.46 10.50 -9.19
CA GLN A 42 -1.43 10.97 -10.18
C GLN A 42 -0.86 10.79 -11.60
N PRO A 43 -0.80 9.55 -12.10
CA PRO A 43 -0.29 9.27 -13.44
C PRO A 43 -1.28 9.68 -14.52
N SER A 44 -0.79 9.84 -15.75
CA SER A 44 -1.66 9.92 -16.91
C SER A 44 -2.23 8.54 -17.23
N TRP A 45 -3.53 8.39 -17.17
CA TRP A 45 -4.21 7.16 -17.51
C TRP A 45 -4.58 7.13 -19.00
N PRO A 46 -4.41 6.00 -19.69
CA PRO A 46 -4.88 5.85 -21.07
C PRO A 46 -6.42 5.77 -21.12
N GLY A 47 -6.97 6.17 -22.26
CA GLY A 47 -8.41 6.16 -22.46
C GLY A 47 -9.14 7.26 -21.67
N SER A 48 -10.37 6.98 -21.30
CA SER A 48 -11.24 7.91 -20.56
C SER A 48 -11.80 7.21 -19.32
N PRO A 49 -10.97 6.98 -18.28
CA PRO A 49 -11.45 6.34 -17.06
C PRO A 49 -12.45 7.25 -16.34
N VAL A 50 -13.40 6.64 -15.62
CA VAL A 50 -14.20 7.38 -14.64
C VAL A 50 -13.37 7.60 -13.37
N SER A 51 -13.55 8.71 -12.69
CA SER A 51 -12.75 9.03 -11.52
C SER A 51 -13.58 9.30 -10.27
N GLY A 52 -13.14 8.77 -9.14
CA GLY A 52 -13.78 8.90 -7.83
C GLY A 52 -12.85 9.52 -6.79
N GLN A 53 -13.41 10.37 -5.94
CA GLN A 53 -12.68 10.99 -4.84
C GLN A 53 -12.40 9.97 -3.73
N GLY A 54 -11.14 9.80 -3.38
CA GLY A 54 -10.72 8.86 -2.34
C GLY A 54 -10.99 7.38 -2.70
N ASN A 55 -10.61 6.47 -1.79
CA ASN A 55 -10.94 5.05 -1.94
C ASN A 55 -12.47 4.81 -1.94
N ALA A 56 -13.21 5.57 -1.12
CA ALA A 56 -14.67 5.45 -1.05
C ALA A 56 -15.35 5.79 -2.38
N GLY A 57 -14.90 6.86 -3.06
CA GLY A 57 -15.43 7.24 -4.37
C GLY A 57 -15.19 6.17 -5.44
N VAL A 58 -13.97 5.60 -5.50
CA VAL A 58 -13.67 4.52 -6.44
C VAL A 58 -14.47 3.26 -6.10
N ALA A 59 -14.56 2.87 -4.82
CA ALA A 59 -15.36 1.72 -4.40
C ALA A 59 -16.83 1.88 -4.78
N GLY A 60 -17.40 3.08 -4.59
CA GLY A 60 -18.76 3.41 -5.01
C GLY A 60 -18.97 3.28 -6.52
N LEU A 61 -18.03 3.77 -7.34
CA LEU A 61 -18.09 3.65 -8.80
C LEU A 61 -18.05 2.18 -9.23
N VAL A 62 -17.15 1.37 -8.67
CA VAL A 62 -17.05 -0.06 -9.00
C VAL A 62 -18.33 -0.78 -8.61
N LYS A 63 -18.93 -0.46 -7.47
CA LYS A 63 -20.17 -1.09 -7.00
C LYS A 63 -21.39 -0.77 -7.87
N GLN A 64 -21.45 0.45 -8.41
CA GLN A 64 -22.65 0.97 -9.10
C GLN A 64 -22.58 0.84 -10.62
N THR A 65 -21.41 0.53 -11.18
CA THR A 65 -21.19 0.54 -12.63
C THR A 65 -20.95 -0.87 -13.15
N ALA A 66 -21.84 -1.37 -13.99
CA ALA A 66 -21.67 -2.68 -14.64
C ALA A 66 -20.37 -2.70 -15.47
N GLY A 67 -19.57 -3.76 -15.30
CA GLY A 67 -18.28 -3.92 -15.99
C GLY A 67 -17.17 -3.04 -15.44
N ALA A 68 -17.36 -2.34 -14.32
CA ALA A 68 -16.32 -1.55 -13.73
C ALA A 68 -15.20 -2.40 -13.11
N ILE A 69 -13.97 -1.93 -13.27
CA ILE A 69 -12.78 -2.42 -12.59
C ILE A 69 -12.01 -1.22 -12.04
N GLY A 70 -11.50 -1.31 -10.82
CA GLY A 70 -10.74 -0.24 -10.18
C GLY A 70 -9.76 -0.78 -9.15
N TYR A 71 -9.09 0.12 -8.47
CA TYR A 71 -8.18 -0.20 -7.37
C TYR A 71 -8.54 0.64 -6.14
N VAL A 72 -8.54 0.01 -5.00
CA VAL A 72 -8.79 0.62 -3.68
C VAL A 72 -7.93 -0.09 -2.63
N GLN A 73 -7.76 0.52 -1.48
CA GLN A 73 -7.23 -0.19 -0.32
C GLN A 73 -8.18 -1.34 0.06
N ASP A 74 -7.65 -2.50 0.43
CA ASP A 74 -8.39 -3.75 0.68
C ASP A 74 -9.57 -3.57 1.65
N THR A 75 -9.41 -2.80 2.72
CA THR A 75 -10.48 -2.50 3.68
C THR A 75 -11.74 -1.94 2.99
N TYR A 76 -11.57 -1.07 1.98
CA TYR A 76 -12.71 -0.52 1.23
C TYR A 76 -13.38 -1.55 0.33
N ALA A 77 -12.61 -2.47 -0.26
CA ALA A 77 -13.18 -3.57 -1.03
C ALA A 77 -14.05 -4.46 -0.14
N ARG A 78 -13.55 -4.85 1.03
CA ARG A 78 -14.26 -5.68 2.01
C ARG A 78 -15.52 -4.99 2.54
N GLN A 79 -15.42 -3.74 3.00
CA GLN A 79 -16.55 -2.98 3.54
C GLN A 79 -17.69 -2.78 2.53
N ASN A 80 -17.36 -2.76 1.24
CA ASN A 80 -18.35 -2.61 0.16
C ASN A 80 -18.76 -3.94 -0.49
N ASN A 81 -18.25 -5.09 0.00
CA ASN A 81 -18.47 -6.43 -0.55
C ASN A 81 -18.09 -6.51 -2.04
N LEU A 82 -16.98 -5.85 -2.43
CA LEU A 82 -16.47 -5.92 -3.79
C LEU A 82 -15.69 -7.21 -4.01
N GLN A 83 -15.81 -7.77 -5.20
CA GLN A 83 -14.96 -8.88 -5.62
C GLN A 83 -13.55 -8.36 -5.89
N THR A 84 -12.55 -9.09 -5.41
CA THR A 84 -11.14 -8.76 -5.61
C THR A 84 -10.48 -9.75 -6.57
N ALA A 85 -9.54 -9.27 -7.38
CA ALA A 85 -8.82 -10.11 -8.32
C ALA A 85 -7.65 -10.83 -7.64
N PHE A 86 -7.46 -12.10 -8.02
CA PHE A 86 -6.20 -12.78 -7.80
C PHE A 86 -5.17 -12.25 -8.77
N ILE A 87 -4.03 -11.81 -8.27
CA ILE A 87 -2.95 -11.24 -9.10
C ILE A 87 -1.78 -12.22 -9.13
N GLN A 88 -1.23 -12.45 -10.32
CA GLN A 88 -0.05 -13.27 -10.47
C GLN A 88 1.17 -12.52 -9.93
N ASN A 89 1.84 -13.11 -8.93
CA ASN A 89 3.07 -12.56 -8.38
C ASN A 89 4.29 -12.96 -9.21
N ARG A 90 5.46 -12.44 -8.84
CA ARG A 90 6.73 -12.71 -9.51
C ARG A 90 7.13 -14.19 -9.50
N ALA A 91 6.69 -14.95 -8.50
CA ALA A 91 6.89 -16.41 -8.42
C ALA A 91 5.91 -17.20 -9.32
N GLY A 92 5.05 -16.54 -10.10
CA GLY A 92 4.07 -17.16 -11.00
C GLY A 92 2.80 -17.66 -10.32
N ARG A 93 2.61 -17.42 -9.02
CA ARG A 93 1.42 -17.83 -8.27
C ARG A 93 0.34 -16.76 -8.33
N PHE A 94 -0.92 -17.17 -8.55
CA PHE A 94 -2.07 -16.29 -8.39
C PHE A 94 -2.46 -16.24 -6.91
N VAL A 95 -2.41 -15.05 -6.32
CA VAL A 95 -2.63 -14.81 -4.89
C VAL A 95 -3.72 -13.77 -4.67
N ASP A 96 -4.43 -13.92 -3.58
CA ASP A 96 -5.47 -12.99 -3.13
C ASP A 96 -4.88 -11.82 -2.30
N PRO A 97 -5.59 -10.71 -2.12
CA PRO A 97 -5.15 -9.58 -1.31
C PRO A 97 -5.35 -9.83 0.21
N SER A 98 -5.03 -11.03 0.70
CA SER A 98 -5.11 -11.32 2.12
C SER A 98 -3.94 -10.71 2.90
N LEU A 99 -4.14 -10.50 4.21
CA LEU A 99 -3.07 -10.04 5.10
C LEU A 99 -1.87 -10.99 5.10
N THR A 100 -2.12 -12.30 4.98
CA THR A 100 -1.07 -13.31 4.92
C THR A 100 -0.18 -13.10 3.69
N GLU A 101 -0.77 -12.94 2.52
CA GLU A 101 -0.02 -12.72 1.28
C GLU A 101 0.61 -11.31 1.23
N ALA A 102 -0.05 -10.30 1.78
CA ALA A 102 0.52 -8.96 1.89
C ALA A 102 1.73 -8.90 2.85
N ASN A 103 1.71 -9.65 3.97
CA ASN A 103 2.87 -9.76 4.86
C ASN A 103 4.06 -10.49 4.21
N LYS A 104 3.82 -11.51 3.38
CA LYS A 104 4.87 -12.21 2.63
C LYS A 104 5.61 -11.28 1.67
N ALA A 105 4.92 -10.31 1.09
CA ALA A 105 5.51 -9.37 0.14
C ALA A 105 6.68 -8.56 0.73
N PHE A 106 6.68 -8.30 2.05
CA PHE A 106 7.76 -7.58 2.73
C PHE A 106 8.69 -8.47 3.57
N ALA A 107 8.36 -9.75 3.75
CA ALA A 107 9.08 -10.63 4.68
C ALA A 107 10.55 -10.86 4.30
N GLY A 108 10.87 -10.85 3.01
CA GLY A 108 12.22 -11.05 2.47
C GLY A 108 12.92 -9.77 2.02
N GLU A 109 12.30 -8.59 2.20
CA GLU A 109 12.83 -7.35 1.65
C GLU A 109 13.90 -6.71 2.56
N THR A 110 14.92 -6.16 1.93
CA THR A 110 15.98 -5.41 2.63
C THR A 110 15.63 -3.93 2.63
N PHE A 111 15.34 -3.40 3.81
CA PHE A 111 15.04 -1.97 3.96
C PHE A 111 16.32 -1.13 3.90
N PRO A 112 16.35 -0.06 3.08
CA PRO A 112 17.46 0.89 3.07
C PRO A 112 17.56 1.66 4.40
N ALA A 113 18.65 2.40 4.60
CA ALA A 113 18.92 3.11 5.85
C ALA A 113 17.88 4.19 6.20
N ASP A 114 17.22 4.75 5.19
CA ASP A 114 16.14 5.73 5.33
C ASP A 114 14.73 5.10 5.36
N PHE A 115 14.65 3.78 5.33
CA PHE A 115 13.42 2.97 5.30
C PHE A 115 12.48 3.27 4.11
N ARG A 116 12.95 3.93 3.08
CA ARG A 116 12.17 4.26 1.87
C ARG A 116 12.20 3.10 0.87
N LEU A 117 11.44 2.07 1.17
CA LEU A 117 11.24 0.95 0.25
C LEU A 117 9.97 1.18 -0.57
N VAL A 118 10.13 1.27 -1.89
CA VAL A 118 9.01 1.25 -2.85
C VAL A 118 9.12 -0.06 -3.62
N GLU A 119 8.28 -1.02 -3.26
CA GLU A 119 8.28 -2.33 -3.89
C GLU A 119 7.11 -2.40 -4.88
N GLY A 120 7.46 -2.49 -6.16
CA GLY A 120 6.48 -2.57 -7.24
C GLY A 120 6.15 -3.99 -7.67
N ASN A 121 7.05 -4.96 -7.39
CA ASN A 121 6.86 -6.35 -7.77
C ASN A 121 7.67 -7.28 -6.85
N PRO A 122 7.21 -7.50 -5.62
CA PRO A 122 7.91 -8.33 -4.62
C PRO A 122 8.10 -9.77 -5.10
N ASN A 123 9.10 -10.43 -4.53
CA ASN A 123 9.44 -11.80 -4.90
C ASN A 123 8.34 -12.82 -4.56
N ASP A 124 7.60 -12.59 -3.50
CA ASP A 124 6.49 -13.44 -3.05
C ASP A 124 5.32 -12.59 -2.50
N GLY A 125 4.22 -13.23 -2.16
CA GLY A 125 3.02 -12.60 -1.62
C GLY A 125 2.19 -11.86 -2.66
N TYR A 126 1.28 -11.01 -2.17
CA TYR A 126 0.42 -10.19 -3.03
C TYR A 126 1.24 -9.03 -3.63
N PRO A 127 1.26 -8.84 -4.95
CA PRO A 127 2.27 -7.96 -5.57
C PRO A 127 1.93 -6.48 -5.49
N ILE A 128 0.70 -6.10 -5.18
CA ILE A 128 0.28 -4.70 -5.09
C ILE A 128 0.19 -4.29 -3.62
N VAL A 129 1.33 -4.02 -3.02
CA VAL A 129 1.48 -3.63 -1.62
C VAL A 129 2.34 -2.37 -1.50
N GLY A 130 2.18 -1.63 -0.42
CA GLY A 130 2.99 -0.44 -0.17
C GLY A 130 3.05 -0.07 1.31
N LEU A 131 4.04 0.74 1.63
CA LEU A 131 4.31 1.25 2.96
C LEU A 131 3.77 2.68 3.11
N THR A 132 3.49 3.05 4.35
CA THR A 132 3.26 4.44 4.76
C THR A 132 4.42 4.86 5.66
N TRP A 133 4.89 6.11 5.50
CA TRP A 133 6.02 6.64 6.24
C TRP A 133 5.61 7.77 7.17
N LEU A 134 6.15 7.75 8.38
CA LEU A 134 6.13 8.90 9.29
C LEU A 134 7.36 9.77 9.00
N LEU A 135 7.13 11.01 8.58
CA LEU A 135 8.20 11.99 8.38
C LEU A 135 8.43 12.74 9.69
N ILE A 136 9.61 12.62 10.25
CA ILE A 136 9.99 13.29 11.49
C ILE A 136 11.28 14.09 11.30
N TYR A 137 11.36 15.26 11.96
CA TYR A 137 12.57 16.05 11.95
C TYR A 137 13.66 15.42 12.84
N LYS A 138 14.91 15.72 12.55
CA LYS A 138 16.03 15.28 13.38
C LYS A 138 16.15 16.08 14.69
N GLN A 139 15.61 17.29 14.76
CA GLN A 139 15.73 18.18 15.90
C GLN A 139 14.38 18.70 16.39
N TYR A 140 14.17 18.65 17.70
CA TYR A 140 12.98 19.17 18.38
C TYR A 140 13.37 19.82 19.70
N PRO A 141 12.51 20.67 20.33
CA PRO A 141 12.62 20.99 21.75
C PRO A 141 12.70 19.70 22.60
N ALA A 142 13.48 19.70 23.68
CA ALA A 142 13.82 18.49 24.44
C ALA A 142 12.61 17.60 24.79
N ALA A 143 11.56 18.18 25.38
CA ALA A 143 10.35 17.45 25.76
C ALA A 143 9.66 16.82 24.53
N LYS A 144 9.67 17.49 23.38
CA LYS A 144 9.07 17.00 22.14
C LYS A 144 9.92 15.89 21.50
N ALA A 145 11.26 15.99 21.57
CA ALA A 145 12.15 14.93 21.09
C ALA A 145 11.85 13.61 21.82
N GLU A 146 11.74 13.64 23.14
CA GLU A 146 11.40 12.45 23.93
C GLU A 146 9.98 11.93 23.65
N ALA A 147 9.01 12.82 23.45
CA ALA A 147 7.65 12.41 23.08
C ALA A 147 7.62 11.70 21.70
N ILE A 148 8.37 12.20 20.70
CA ILE A 148 8.48 11.58 19.38
C ILE A 148 9.12 10.19 19.48
N LYS A 149 10.20 10.03 20.23
CA LYS A 149 10.85 8.72 20.45
C LYS A 149 9.87 7.71 21.08
N LYS A 150 9.15 8.13 22.12
CA LYS A 150 8.12 7.29 22.77
C LYS A 150 7.00 6.92 21.81
N MET A 151 6.52 7.86 21.01
CA MET A 151 5.49 7.62 20.00
C MET A 151 5.96 6.58 18.96
N VAL A 152 7.16 6.76 18.39
CA VAL A 152 7.69 5.80 17.42
C VAL A 152 7.90 4.43 18.05
N ASN A 153 8.43 4.36 19.26
CA ASN A 153 8.57 3.08 19.97
C ASN A 153 7.20 2.39 20.11
N TRP A 154 6.17 3.12 20.55
CA TRP A 154 4.82 2.57 20.68
C TRP A 154 4.24 2.11 19.34
N VAL A 155 4.36 2.92 18.27
CA VAL A 155 3.89 2.57 16.92
C VAL A 155 4.57 1.30 16.42
N MET A 156 5.87 1.13 16.66
CA MET A 156 6.65 -0.02 16.19
C MET A 156 6.54 -1.26 17.07
N THR A 157 5.90 -1.16 18.23
CA THR A 157 5.70 -2.27 19.18
C THR A 157 4.21 -2.51 19.42
N THR A 158 3.65 -1.97 20.49
CA THR A 158 2.25 -2.16 20.90
C THR A 158 1.28 -1.75 19.80
N GLY A 159 1.54 -0.64 19.09
CA GLY A 159 0.71 -0.19 17.97
C GLY A 159 0.57 -1.22 16.84
N GLN A 160 1.57 -2.07 16.62
CA GLN A 160 1.51 -3.12 15.61
C GLN A 160 0.41 -4.17 15.92
N THR A 161 0.04 -4.36 17.17
CA THR A 161 -1.04 -5.31 17.54
C THR A 161 -2.41 -4.82 17.06
N ILE A 162 -2.60 -3.51 16.90
CA ILE A 162 -3.83 -2.89 16.43
C ILE A 162 -3.99 -3.09 14.91
N ASN A 163 -2.89 -3.13 14.16
CA ASN A 163 -2.90 -3.28 12.71
C ASN A 163 -3.72 -4.49 12.26
N LYS A 164 -3.57 -5.62 12.95
CA LYS A 164 -4.31 -6.84 12.63
C LYS A 164 -5.83 -6.66 12.77
N GLN A 165 -6.28 -5.90 13.77
CA GLN A 165 -7.69 -5.62 13.99
C GLN A 165 -8.27 -4.68 12.92
N LEU A 166 -7.41 -3.81 12.36
CA LEU A 166 -7.74 -2.85 11.32
C LEU A 166 -7.45 -3.39 9.90
N GLU A 167 -7.12 -4.67 9.78
CA GLU A 167 -6.78 -5.33 8.51
C GLU A 167 -5.59 -4.70 7.78
N PHE A 168 -4.60 -4.22 8.55
CA PHE A 168 -3.30 -3.79 8.04
C PHE A 168 -2.22 -4.84 8.31
N THR A 169 -1.20 -4.85 7.47
CA THR A 169 0.01 -5.64 7.67
C THR A 169 0.84 -5.10 8.85
N THR A 170 1.76 -5.91 9.35
CA THR A 170 2.70 -5.53 10.38
C THR A 170 4.10 -5.36 9.81
N ILE A 171 4.89 -4.48 10.42
CA ILE A 171 6.30 -4.33 10.09
C ILE A 171 7.08 -5.50 10.70
N PRO A 172 7.99 -6.17 9.95
CA PRO A 172 8.82 -7.24 10.50
C PRO A 172 9.58 -6.77 11.75
N THR A 173 9.61 -7.60 12.80
CA THR A 173 10.16 -7.24 14.11
C THR A 173 11.60 -6.69 14.03
N ALA A 174 12.45 -7.31 13.21
CA ALA A 174 13.84 -6.85 13.02
C ALA A 174 13.87 -5.43 12.40
N THR A 175 13.01 -5.14 11.44
CA THR A 175 12.87 -3.80 10.84
C THR A 175 12.35 -2.80 11.87
N ALA A 176 11.32 -3.16 12.65
CA ALA A 176 10.77 -2.31 13.69
C ALA A 176 11.83 -1.92 14.75
N GLN A 177 12.65 -2.88 15.19
CA GLN A 177 13.77 -2.63 16.11
C GLN A 177 14.79 -1.67 15.51
N LYS A 178 15.13 -1.86 14.23
CA LYS A 178 16.08 -0.98 13.52
C LYS A 178 15.52 0.45 13.39
N VAL A 179 14.23 0.62 13.14
CA VAL A 179 13.56 1.93 13.09
C VAL A 179 13.65 2.61 14.46
N ILE A 180 13.32 1.91 15.55
CA ILE A 180 13.40 2.44 16.93
C ILE A 180 14.83 2.89 17.25
N GLN A 181 15.82 2.06 16.96
CA GLN A 181 17.23 2.39 17.18
C GLN A 181 17.65 3.64 16.39
N THR A 182 17.32 3.70 15.11
CA THR A 182 17.64 4.84 14.24
C THR A 182 17.03 6.13 14.75
N VAL A 183 15.75 6.11 15.16
CA VAL A 183 15.06 7.29 15.69
C VAL A 183 15.68 7.73 17.04
N ASN A 184 15.98 6.80 17.94
CA ASN A 184 16.62 7.12 19.22
C ASN A 184 17.99 7.78 19.06
N GLN A 185 18.75 7.39 18.02
CA GLN A 185 20.06 7.96 17.73
C GLN A 185 19.99 9.28 16.95
N SER A 186 19.02 9.42 16.04
CA SER A 186 18.96 10.54 15.09
C SER A 186 18.10 11.71 15.55
N VAL A 187 17.12 11.47 16.41
CA VAL A 187 16.26 12.53 16.95
C VAL A 187 16.90 13.10 18.20
N VAL A 188 17.31 14.37 18.13
CA VAL A 188 18.03 15.05 19.20
C VAL A 188 17.29 16.32 19.66
N ALA A 189 17.56 16.72 20.90
CA ALA A 189 17.08 17.99 21.41
C ALA A 189 17.80 19.15 20.68
N ARG A 190 17.06 20.23 20.39
CA ARG A 190 17.68 21.50 20.06
C ARG A 190 18.30 22.06 21.34
N GLY A 191 19.54 22.48 21.27
CA GLY A 191 20.15 23.32 22.27
C GLY A 191 19.50 24.70 22.32
#